data_d4301f33a8fc034c99d79bd980f26700
#
_entry.id   d4301f33a8fc034c99d79bd980f26700
#
_cell.length_a   1.000
_cell.length_b   1.000
_cell.length_c   1.000
_cell.angle_alpha   90.00
_cell.angle_beta   90.00
_cell.angle_gamma   90.00
#
_symmetry.space_group_name_H-M   'P 1'
#
loop_
_entity.id
_entity.type
_entity.pdbx_description
1 polymer ?
#
loop_
_entity_poly.entity_id
_entity_poly.type
_entity_poly.pdbx_seq_one_letter_code
_entity_poly.pdbx_strand_id
1 'polypeptide(L)'
;DVVIGTGGYASAPAVLGGRLARRPTVLIEPNAEAGLANRWSSRFAAAAAVAYEPTAAKLKCLTWVTGVPVRAAFFDIPPLRADGKPRLLVLGGSQGSLRINRLMPEVLAPMFDRIPELSVLHQCGEKHLEETLAAYRASGLETPRLRVASFVENVPAAMAAVDLVVSRAGAITLAEVCAAGRPSVLLPLLAGGAHQLANARLLFEAGAASLIEDDLLDADRLRLELTNLLGDRALLARMGENARSLARPQAAMAIVDRIEALLPPLGRAA
;
A
#
# COMPACT_ATOMS: atom_id res chain seq x y z
N ASP A 1 3.05 -17.29 26.19
CA ASP A 1 3.01 -15.89 25.69
C ASP A 1 4.10 -15.67 24.67
N VAL A 2 3.87 -14.79 23.71
CA VAL A 2 4.79 -14.40 22.64
C VAL A 2 4.88 -12.87 22.57
N VAL A 3 6.03 -12.32 22.19
CA VAL A 3 6.19 -10.89 21.90
C VAL A 3 6.26 -10.71 20.39
N ILE A 4 5.43 -9.82 19.84
CA ILE A 4 5.40 -9.51 18.42
C ILE A 4 5.92 -8.08 18.22
N GLY A 5 6.97 -7.92 17.41
CA GLY A 5 7.54 -6.64 17.01
C GLY A 5 7.19 -6.30 15.57
N THR A 6 6.52 -5.16 15.35
CA THR A 6 6.10 -4.71 14.01
C THR A 6 6.99 -3.61 13.41
N GLY A 7 8.17 -3.40 14.00
CA GLY A 7 9.07 -2.32 13.61
C GLY A 7 8.80 -1.00 14.34
N GLY A 8 9.53 0.03 13.92
CA GLY A 8 9.54 1.33 14.61
C GLY A 8 10.37 1.30 15.92
N TYR A 9 10.61 2.49 16.47
CA TYR A 9 11.48 2.64 17.64
C TYR A 9 10.93 1.96 18.90
N ALA A 10 9.59 1.94 19.07
CA ALA A 10 8.91 1.35 20.23
C ALA A 10 8.99 -0.19 20.24
N SER A 11 9.20 -0.82 19.10
CA SER A 11 9.25 -2.28 18.96
C SER A 11 10.54 -2.87 19.55
N ALA A 12 11.68 -2.21 19.38
CA ALA A 12 12.99 -2.75 19.77
C ALA A 12 13.11 -3.03 21.28
N PRO A 13 12.72 -2.13 22.21
CA PRO A 13 12.72 -2.42 23.65
C PRO A 13 11.83 -3.62 24.02
N ALA A 14 10.63 -3.72 23.40
CA ALA A 14 9.72 -4.85 23.65
C ALA A 14 10.32 -6.19 23.23
N VAL A 15 10.96 -6.24 22.06
CA VAL A 15 11.65 -7.45 21.55
C VAL A 15 12.81 -7.84 22.48
N LEU A 16 13.62 -6.88 22.92
CA LEU A 16 14.71 -7.14 23.87
C LEU A 16 14.16 -7.62 25.22
N GLY A 17 13.12 -6.98 25.75
CA GLY A 17 12.44 -7.38 26.98
C GLY A 17 11.90 -8.81 26.91
N GLY A 18 11.25 -9.17 25.78
CA GLY A 18 10.80 -10.54 25.51
C GLY A 18 11.94 -11.55 25.54
N ARG A 19 13.06 -11.23 24.91
CA ARG A 19 14.27 -12.06 24.93
C ARG A 19 14.82 -12.28 26.34
N LEU A 20 14.91 -11.20 27.14
CA LEU A 20 15.34 -11.27 28.54
C LEU A 20 14.38 -12.09 29.41
N ALA A 21 13.09 -11.96 29.15
CA ALA A 21 12.05 -12.75 29.82
C ALA A 21 11.92 -14.19 29.28
N ARG A 22 12.81 -14.62 28.40
CA ARG A 22 12.81 -15.94 27.76
C ARG A 22 11.49 -16.28 27.05
N ARG A 23 10.81 -15.25 26.50
CA ARG A 23 9.61 -15.44 25.70
C ARG A 23 9.97 -15.48 24.21
N PRO A 24 9.33 -16.33 23.39
CA PRO A 24 9.48 -16.28 21.95
C PRO A 24 9.17 -14.88 21.43
N THR A 25 10.01 -14.37 20.56
CA THR A 25 9.81 -13.05 19.93
C THR A 25 9.76 -13.22 18.42
N VAL A 26 8.74 -12.64 17.80
CA VAL A 26 8.52 -12.71 16.35
C VAL A 26 8.44 -11.29 15.79
N LEU A 27 9.13 -11.04 14.70
CA LEU A 27 9.06 -9.78 13.97
C LEU A 27 8.08 -9.90 12.81
N ILE A 28 7.43 -8.79 12.47
CA ILE A 28 6.66 -8.64 11.24
C ILE A 28 7.30 -7.52 10.42
N GLU A 29 7.76 -7.84 9.21
CA GLU A 29 8.36 -6.87 8.29
C GLU A 29 7.57 -6.85 6.97
N PRO A 30 6.71 -5.84 6.77
CA PRO A 30 5.88 -5.74 5.59
C PRO A 30 6.58 -5.12 4.37
N ASN A 31 7.77 -4.53 4.55
CA ASN A 31 8.47 -3.84 3.47
C ASN A 31 9.46 -4.74 2.74
N ALA A 32 9.71 -4.43 1.47
CA ALA A 32 10.75 -5.05 0.65
C ALA A 32 12.17 -4.73 1.17
N GLU A 33 12.34 -3.59 1.79
CA GLU A 33 13.55 -3.20 2.50
C GLU A 33 13.29 -3.25 4.01
N ALA A 34 14.00 -4.12 4.73
CA ALA A 34 13.79 -4.28 6.16
C ALA A 34 14.19 -3.00 6.93
N GLY A 35 13.28 -2.53 7.80
CA GLY A 35 13.53 -1.36 8.64
C GLY A 35 14.68 -1.56 9.62
N LEU A 36 15.39 -0.48 9.97
CA LEU A 36 16.56 -0.53 10.88
C LEU A 36 16.21 -1.19 12.21
N ALA A 37 15.03 -0.90 12.77
CA ALA A 37 14.57 -1.51 14.02
C ALA A 37 14.44 -3.04 13.90
N ASN A 38 13.78 -3.52 12.83
CA ASN A 38 13.65 -4.96 12.58
C ASN A 38 14.99 -5.62 12.24
N ARG A 39 15.85 -4.97 11.46
CA ARG A 39 17.22 -5.48 11.18
C ARG A 39 18.04 -5.64 12.45
N TRP A 40 17.97 -4.68 13.37
CA TRP A 40 18.67 -4.77 14.64
C TRP A 40 18.03 -5.82 15.55
N SER A 41 16.72 -5.80 15.71
CA SER A 41 15.94 -6.71 16.57
C SER A 41 16.01 -8.17 16.11
N SER A 42 16.26 -8.42 14.82
CA SER A 42 16.37 -9.78 14.28
C SER A 42 17.48 -10.62 14.91
N ARG A 43 18.47 -9.98 15.57
CA ARG A 43 19.51 -10.69 16.32
C ARG A 43 19.00 -11.34 17.61
N PHE A 44 17.86 -10.90 18.09
CA PHE A 44 17.26 -11.32 19.36
C PHE A 44 15.92 -12.02 19.18
N ALA A 45 15.34 -11.92 18.00
CA ALA A 45 14.07 -12.55 17.65
C ALA A 45 14.26 -14.05 17.33
N ALA A 46 13.25 -14.85 17.64
CA ALA A 46 13.19 -16.26 17.26
C ALA A 46 12.94 -16.41 15.75
N ALA A 47 12.04 -15.56 15.21
CA ALA A 47 11.71 -15.58 13.79
C ALA A 47 11.18 -14.21 13.32
N ALA A 48 11.06 -14.06 12.00
CA ALA A 48 10.42 -12.94 11.35
C ALA A 48 9.48 -13.38 10.22
N ALA A 49 8.24 -12.90 10.22
CA ALA A 49 7.35 -12.97 9.09
C ALA A 49 7.65 -11.79 8.16
N VAL A 50 7.98 -12.06 6.92
CA VAL A 50 8.34 -11.05 5.92
C VAL A 50 7.38 -11.08 4.74
N ALA A 51 7.18 -9.93 4.12
CA ALA A 51 6.31 -9.84 2.95
C ALA A 51 6.95 -10.43 1.69
N TYR A 52 8.27 -10.25 1.53
CA TYR A 52 8.98 -10.53 0.29
C TYR A 52 10.28 -11.32 0.54
N GLU A 53 10.61 -12.20 -0.40
CA GLU A 53 11.83 -13.04 -0.35
C GLU A 53 13.13 -12.22 -0.17
N PRO A 54 13.36 -11.10 -0.90
CA PRO A 54 14.59 -10.32 -0.73
C PRO A 54 14.76 -9.73 0.67
N THR A 55 13.67 -9.54 1.42
CA THR A 55 13.69 -9.02 2.79
C THR A 55 14.24 -10.06 3.75
N ALA A 56 13.98 -11.34 3.51
CA ALA A 56 14.44 -12.44 4.35
C ALA A 56 15.98 -12.47 4.50
N ALA A 57 16.71 -12.25 3.39
CA ALA A 57 18.16 -12.23 3.37
C ALA A 57 18.81 -11.12 4.24
N LYS A 58 18.05 -10.11 4.63
CA LYS A 58 18.51 -8.94 5.41
C LYS A 58 18.35 -9.10 6.92
N LEU A 59 17.70 -10.17 7.36
CA LEU A 59 17.44 -10.47 8.77
C LEU A 59 18.36 -11.58 9.28
N LYS A 60 18.56 -11.62 10.61
CA LYS A 60 19.50 -12.54 11.27
C LYS A 60 18.81 -13.69 12.02
N CYS A 61 17.49 -13.75 12.00
CA CYS A 61 16.69 -14.83 12.58
C CYS A 61 16.10 -15.73 11.48
N LEU A 62 15.40 -16.80 11.89
CA LEU A 62 14.57 -17.58 10.99
C LEU A 62 13.55 -16.67 10.30
N THR A 63 13.33 -16.83 9.01
CA THR A 63 12.38 -16.00 8.26
C THR A 63 11.30 -16.85 7.61
N TRP A 64 10.08 -16.29 7.56
CA TRP A 64 8.92 -16.88 6.90
C TRP A 64 8.37 -15.90 5.89
N VAL A 65 8.37 -16.23 4.62
CA VAL A 65 7.76 -15.40 3.59
C VAL A 65 6.25 -15.66 3.60
N THR A 66 5.52 -14.84 4.32
CA THR A 66 4.08 -14.99 4.54
C THR A 66 3.23 -14.02 3.73
N GLY A 67 3.82 -12.90 3.29
CA GLY A 67 3.07 -11.76 2.79
C GLY A 67 2.62 -10.82 3.93
N VAL A 68 1.81 -9.83 3.56
CA VAL A 68 1.21 -8.86 4.48
C VAL A 68 -0.23 -9.25 4.78
N PRO A 69 -0.66 -9.33 6.05
CA PRO A 69 -2.05 -9.52 6.41
C PRO A 69 -2.94 -8.39 5.86
N VAL A 70 -3.97 -8.75 5.14
CA VAL A 70 -4.96 -7.83 4.55
C VAL A 70 -6.36 -8.31 4.91
N ARG A 71 -7.29 -7.37 5.12
CA ARG A 71 -8.69 -7.69 5.43
C ARG A 71 -9.34 -8.49 4.29
N ALA A 72 -10.13 -9.50 4.61
CA ALA A 72 -10.78 -10.39 3.64
C ALA A 72 -11.56 -9.63 2.55
N ALA A 73 -12.25 -8.55 2.92
CA ALA A 73 -13.05 -7.74 2.00
C ALA A 73 -12.29 -7.19 0.76
N PHE A 74 -10.95 -7.12 0.80
CA PHE A 74 -10.18 -6.74 -0.39
C PHE A 74 -10.06 -7.87 -1.40
N PHE A 75 -10.05 -9.12 -0.96
CA PHE A 75 -9.98 -10.29 -1.85
C PHE A 75 -11.30 -10.57 -2.56
N ASP A 76 -12.40 -10.10 -2.00
CA ASP A 76 -13.76 -10.27 -2.55
C ASP A 76 -14.09 -9.22 -3.64
N ILE A 77 -13.18 -8.28 -3.89
CA ILE A 77 -13.39 -7.24 -4.91
C ILE A 77 -13.38 -7.87 -6.31
N PRO A 78 -14.44 -7.64 -7.11
CA PRO A 78 -14.53 -8.20 -8.46
C PRO A 78 -13.49 -7.57 -9.42
N PRO A 79 -13.22 -8.21 -10.57
CA PRO A 79 -12.42 -7.62 -11.64
C PRO A 79 -12.93 -6.23 -12.07
N LEU A 80 -12.15 -5.54 -12.91
CA LEU A 80 -12.52 -4.23 -13.43
C LEU A 80 -13.86 -4.28 -14.18
N ARG A 81 -14.65 -3.22 -14.03
CA ARG A 81 -15.95 -3.12 -14.68
C ARG A 81 -15.81 -3.01 -16.20
N ALA A 82 -16.78 -3.53 -16.93
CA ALA A 82 -16.81 -3.47 -18.39
C ALA A 82 -17.51 -2.21 -18.95
N ASP A 83 -18.04 -1.31 -18.10
CA ASP A 83 -18.87 -0.16 -18.52
C ASP A 83 -18.09 0.97 -19.21
N GLY A 84 -16.77 0.86 -19.30
CA GLY A 84 -15.92 1.82 -20.02
C GLY A 84 -15.76 3.19 -19.36
N LYS A 85 -16.41 3.44 -18.21
CA LYS A 85 -16.33 4.75 -17.52
C LYS A 85 -15.09 4.80 -16.64
N PRO A 86 -14.12 5.68 -16.92
CA PRO A 86 -12.88 5.75 -16.17
C PRO A 86 -13.10 6.32 -14.76
N ARG A 87 -12.62 5.59 -13.75
CA ARG A 87 -12.74 5.96 -12.34
C ARG A 87 -11.39 5.89 -11.67
N LEU A 88 -11.00 6.95 -11.01
CA LEU A 88 -9.70 7.10 -10.34
C LEU A 88 -9.88 7.23 -8.84
N LEU A 89 -9.09 6.49 -8.09
CA LEU A 89 -8.92 6.67 -6.64
C LEU A 89 -7.52 7.23 -6.37
N VAL A 90 -7.46 8.35 -5.67
CA VAL A 90 -6.22 8.96 -5.21
C VAL A 90 -6.12 8.80 -3.69
N LEU A 91 -5.11 8.08 -3.21
CA LEU A 91 -4.88 7.81 -1.79
C LEU A 91 -3.60 8.51 -1.30
N GLY A 92 -3.76 9.55 -0.51
CA GLY A 92 -2.64 10.23 0.15
C GLY A 92 -2.03 9.47 1.33
N GLY A 93 -2.66 8.35 1.76
CA GLY A 93 -2.35 7.67 3.01
C GLY A 93 -3.06 8.30 4.22
N SER A 94 -2.94 7.69 5.42
CA SER A 94 -3.69 8.12 6.62
C SER A 94 -3.48 9.59 7.00
N GLN A 95 -2.30 10.14 6.77
CA GLN A 95 -1.97 11.54 7.04
C GLN A 95 -2.16 12.46 5.83
N GLY A 96 -2.49 11.91 4.67
CA GLY A 96 -2.45 12.61 3.40
C GLY A 96 -1.04 12.77 2.84
N SER A 97 -0.94 13.21 1.59
CA SER A 97 0.32 13.51 0.92
C SER A 97 0.27 14.89 0.31
N LEU A 98 0.91 15.87 0.96
CA LEU A 98 0.88 17.27 0.52
C LEU A 98 1.32 17.42 -0.94
N ARG A 99 2.33 16.66 -1.38
CA ARG A 99 2.79 16.69 -2.77
C ARG A 99 1.73 16.18 -3.75
N ILE A 100 1.08 15.05 -3.44
CA ILE A 100 0.00 14.53 -4.28
C ILE A 100 -1.17 15.54 -4.28
N ASN A 101 -1.55 16.04 -3.11
CA ASN A 101 -2.67 16.98 -2.97
C ASN A 101 -2.47 18.27 -3.79
N ARG A 102 -1.24 18.80 -3.86
CA ARG A 102 -0.91 20.00 -4.65
C ARG A 102 -0.83 19.72 -6.15
N LEU A 103 -0.40 18.50 -6.52
CA LEU A 103 -0.20 18.14 -7.92
C LEU A 103 -1.52 17.77 -8.62
N MET A 104 -2.41 17.07 -7.92
CA MET A 104 -3.63 16.52 -8.53
C MET A 104 -4.57 17.57 -9.15
N PRO A 105 -4.77 18.78 -8.61
CA PRO A 105 -5.56 19.81 -9.28
C PRO A 105 -5.04 20.18 -10.68
N GLU A 106 -3.74 20.36 -10.86
CA GLU A 106 -3.10 20.66 -12.15
C GLU A 106 -3.17 19.47 -13.13
N VAL A 107 -3.10 18.25 -12.60
CA VAL A 107 -3.21 17.02 -13.39
C VAL A 107 -4.64 16.84 -13.90
N LEU A 108 -5.64 16.99 -13.00
CA LEU A 108 -7.01 16.63 -13.29
C LEU A 108 -7.77 17.66 -14.10
N ALA A 109 -7.45 18.96 -13.99
CA ALA A 109 -8.19 20.00 -14.70
C ALA A 109 -8.27 19.72 -16.22
N PRO A 110 -7.15 19.55 -16.96
CA PRO A 110 -7.23 19.24 -18.38
C PRO A 110 -7.75 17.82 -18.67
N MET A 111 -7.68 16.88 -17.70
CA MET A 111 -8.22 15.54 -17.90
C MET A 111 -9.75 15.53 -17.85
N PHE A 112 -10.39 16.32 -16.99
CA PHE A 112 -11.84 16.43 -16.93
C PHE A 112 -12.44 17.00 -18.21
N ASP A 113 -11.70 17.89 -18.92
CA ASP A 113 -12.12 18.43 -20.22
C ASP A 113 -12.03 17.37 -21.33
N ARG A 114 -10.97 16.54 -21.30
CA ARG A 114 -10.70 15.55 -22.34
C ARG A 114 -11.43 14.22 -22.15
N ILE A 115 -11.78 13.88 -20.91
CA ILE A 115 -12.43 12.62 -20.55
C ILE A 115 -13.72 12.92 -19.80
N PRO A 116 -14.83 13.17 -20.53
CA PRO A 116 -16.10 13.61 -19.93
C PRO A 116 -16.69 12.66 -18.88
N GLU A 117 -16.43 11.35 -19.03
CA GLU A 117 -16.91 10.32 -18.09
C GLU A 117 -15.99 10.08 -16.88
N LEU A 118 -14.84 10.76 -16.80
CA LEU A 118 -13.90 10.60 -15.69
C LEU A 118 -14.56 10.98 -14.37
N SER A 119 -14.45 10.10 -13.38
CA SER A 119 -14.78 10.42 -12.00
C SER A 119 -13.61 10.11 -11.05
N VAL A 120 -13.47 10.92 -10.02
CA VAL A 120 -12.31 10.85 -9.11
C VAL A 120 -12.77 10.92 -7.66
N LEU A 121 -12.25 10.01 -6.85
CA LEU A 121 -12.26 10.12 -5.39
C LEU A 121 -10.83 10.41 -4.91
N HIS A 122 -10.63 11.57 -4.28
CA HIS A 122 -9.32 11.96 -3.72
C HIS A 122 -9.37 12.03 -2.20
N GLN A 123 -8.65 11.14 -1.52
CA GLN A 123 -8.43 11.17 -0.09
C GLN A 123 -7.15 11.95 0.21
N CYS A 124 -7.30 13.15 0.79
CA CYS A 124 -6.22 14.12 0.96
C CYS A 124 -5.62 14.18 2.38
N GLY A 125 -6.26 13.56 3.37
CA GLY A 125 -5.91 13.69 4.78
C GLY A 125 -6.62 14.86 5.48
N GLU A 126 -6.95 14.68 6.75
CA GLU A 126 -7.76 15.65 7.51
C GLU A 126 -7.13 17.06 7.53
N LYS A 127 -5.83 17.13 7.81
CA LYS A 127 -5.10 18.40 7.90
C LYS A 127 -5.01 19.19 6.58
N HIS A 128 -5.28 18.55 5.46
CA HIS A 128 -5.08 19.11 4.13
C HIS A 128 -6.39 19.34 3.37
N LEU A 129 -7.54 19.03 3.97
CA LEU A 129 -8.83 19.05 3.26
C LEU A 129 -9.14 20.44 2.69
N GLU A 130 -9.09 21.48 3.51
CA GLU A 130 -9.45 22.85 3.09
C GLU A 130 -8.46 23.38 2.02
N GLU A 131 -7.15 23.16 2.20
CA GLU A 131 -6.13 23.55 1.21
C GLU A 131 -6.36 22.84 -0.14
N THR A 132 -6.67 21.53 -0.09
CA THR A 132 -6.89 20.73 -1.28
C THR A 132 -8.17 21.14 -2.01
N LEU A 133 -9.26 21.39 -1.28
CA LEU A 133 -10.51 21.89 -1.85
C LEU A 133 -10.32 23.27 -2.50
N ALA A 134 -9.58 24.18 -1.85
CA ALA A 134 -9.26 25.49 -2.41
C ALA A 134 -8.43 25.39 -3.70
N ALA A 135 -7.45 24.47 -3.73
CA ALA A 135 -6.64 24.24 -4.92
C ALA A 135 -7.47 23.70 -6.10
N TYR A 136 -8.41 22.79 -5.86
CA TYR A 136 -9.32 22.31 -6.89
C TYR A 136 -10.25 23.42 -7.42
N ARG A 137 -10.81 24.26 -6.53
CA ARG A 137 -11.61 25.42 -6.96
C ARG A 137 -10.79 26.40 -7.81
N ALA A 138 -9.56 26.69 -7.39
CA ALA A 138 -8.66 27.56 -8.13
C ALA A 138 -8.30 27.02 -9.54
N SER A 139 -8.33 25.69 -9.71
CA SER A 139 -8.13 25.02 -11.01
C SER A 139 -9.43 24.87 -11.82
N GLY A 140 -10.54 25.47 -11.38
CA GLY A 140 -11.84 25.40 -12.08
C GLY A 140 -12.57 24.07 -11.90
N LEU A 141 -12.13 23.22 -10.97
CA LEU A 141 -12.72 21.89 -10.75
C LEU A 141 -13.76 21.91 -9.62
N GLU A 142 -14.95 22.37 -9.95
CA GLU A 142 -16.18 22.22 -9.15
C GLU A 142 -17.18 21.35 -9.90
N THR A 143 -17.13 20.06 -9.72
CA THR A 143 -17.96 19.11 -10.45
C THR A 143 -18.37 17.94 -9.54
N PRO A 144 -19.60 17.39 -9.69
CA PRO A 144 -20.04 16.22 -8.93
C PRO A 144 -19.22 14.94 -9.25
N ARG A 145 -18.44 14.95 -10.32
CA ARG A 145 -17.54 13.85 -10.70
C ARG A 145 -16.24 13.83 -9.89
N LEU A 146 -15.91 14.90 -9.15
CA LEU A 146 -14.77 14.98 -8.25
C LEU A 146 -15.26 15.01 -6.79
N ARG A 147 -14.89 14.00 -6.03
CA ARG A 147 -15.11 13.96 -4.58
C ARG A 147 -13.77 14.04 -3.86
N VAL A 148 -13.58 15.06 -3.06
CA VAL A 148 -12.43 15.20 -2.15
C VAL A 148 -12.90 14.83 -0.75
N ALA A 149 -12.13 13.97 -0.07
CA ALA A 149 -12.43 13.51 1.27
C ALA A 149 -11.18 13.57 2.16
N SER A 150 -11.35 13.94 3.41
CA SER A 150 -10.27 13.87 4.41
C SER A 150 -9.83 12.43 4.67
N PHE A 151 -10.81 11.52 4.72
CA PHE A 151 -10.61 10.10 5.01
C PHE A 151 -11.62 9.23 4.24
N VAL A 152 -11.23 8.01 3.91
CA VAL A 152 -12.09 6.99 3.30
C VAL A 152 -12.28 5.86 4.30
N GLU A 153 -13.47 5.77 4.88
CA GLU A 153 -13.76 4.76 5.91
C GLU A 153 -13.78 3.33 5.33
N ASN A 154 -14.39 3.17 4.18
CA ASN A 154 -14.50 1.88 3.50
C ASN A 154 -13.62 1.84 2.25
N VAL A 155 -12.31 1.63 2.47
CA VAL A 155 -11.32 1.53 1.38
C VAL A 155 -11.60 0.35 0.44
N PRO A 156 -12.03 -0.85 0.90
CA PRO A 156 -12.45 -1.92 -0.01
C PRO A 156 -13.56 -1.50 -0.97
N ALA A 157 -14.60 -0.85 -0.48
CA ALA A 157 -15.68 -0.36 -1.34
C ALA A 157 -15.20 0.73 -2.33
N ALA A 158 -14.31 1.63 -1.88
CA ALA A 158 -13.71 2.63 -2.76
C ALA A 158 -12.87 1.97 -3.86
N MET A 159 -12.04 0.98 -3.52
CA MET A 159 -11.27 0.23 -4.52
C MET A 159 -12.15 -0.59 -5.46
N ALA A 160 -13.25 -1.17 -4.98
CA ALA A 160 -14.22 -1.88 -5.82
C ALA A 160 -14.87 -0.96 -6.88
N ALA A 161 -15.00 0.31 -6.57
CA ALA A 161 -15.67 1.29 -7.42
C ALA A 161 -14.78 1.91 -8.50
N VAL A 162 -13.46 1.67 -8.51
CA VAL A 162 -12.50 2.36 -9.37
C VAL A 162 -11.74 1.43 -10.31
N ASP A 163 -11.16 2.00 -11.34
CA ASP A 163 -10.39 1.29 -12.36
C ASP A 163 -8.88 1.43 -12.15
N LEU A 164 -8.44 2.52 -11.52
CA LEU A 164 -7.02 2.83 -11.30
C LEU A 164 -6.85 3.50 -9.94
N VAL A 165 -5.73 3.17 -9.27
CA VAL A 165 -5.37 3.77 -7.98
C VAL A 165 -4.07 4.57 -8.14
N VAL A 166 -4.06 5.82 -7.66
CA VAL A 166 -2.82 6.60 -7.46
C VAL A 166 -2.52 6.63 -5.98
N SER A 167 -1.32 6.24 -5.57
CA SER A 167 -0.97 6.25 -4.15
C SER A 167 0.54 6.38 -3.89
N ARG A 168 0.89 6.63 -2.62
CA ARG A 168 2.22 6.33 -2.11
C ARG A 168 2.42 4.81 -2.04
N ALA A 169 3.68 4.37 -1.98
CA ALA A 169 4.03 2.94 -1.96
C ALA A 169 4.24 2.38 -0.54
N GLY A 170 3.33 2.71 0.38
CA GLY A 170 3.31 2.10 1.71
C GLY A 170 2.94 0.61 1.63
N ALA A 171 3.65 -0.24 2.37
CA ALA A 171 3.52 -1.70 2.26
C ALA A 171 2.08 -2.22 2.44
N ILE A 172 1.33 -1.65 3.40
CA ILE A 172 -0.07 -2.05 3.64
C ILE A 172 -0.95 -1.66 2.45
N THR A 173 -0.83 -0.42 1.96
CA THR A 173 -1.60 0.04 0.79
C THR A 173 -1.32 -0.82 -0.44
N LEU A 174 -0.06 -1.19 -0.69
CA LEU A 174 0.30 -2.05 -1.82
C LEU A 174 -0.28 -3.46 -1.66
N ALA A 175 -0.25 -4.03 -0.45
CA ALA A 175 -0.89 -5.32 -0.19
C ALA A 175 -2.41 -5.26 -0.42
N GLU A 176 -3.07 -4.17 -0.02
CA GLU A 176 -4.49 -3.94 -0.27
C GLU A 176 -4.80 -3.78 -1.77
N VAL A 177 -3.97 -3.03 -2.51
CA VAL A 177 -4.06 -2.87 -3.98
C VAL A 177 -3.91 -4.22 -4.68
N CYS A 178 -2.93 -5.03 -4.27
CA CYS A 178 -2.74 -6.38 -4.79
C CYS A 178 -3.94 -7.28 -4.50
N ALA A 179 -4.42 -7.30 -3.24
CA ALA A 179 -5.59 -8.09 -2.85
C ALA A 179 -6.86 -7.67 -3.60
N ALA A 180 -7.02 -6.37 -3.86
CA ALA A 180 -8.11 -5.82 -4.66
C ALA A 180 -7.98 -6.10 -6.16
N GLY A 181 -6.80 -6.52 -6.63
CA GLY A 181 -6.51 -6.67 -8.06
C GLY A 181 -6.69 -5.36 -8.83
N ARG A 182 -6.23 -4.24 -8.26
CA ARG A 182 -6.34 -2.93 -8.89
C ARG A 182 -5.00 -2.50 -9.49
N PRO A 183 -4.98 -2.07 -10.76
CA PRO A 183 -3.80 -1.42 -11.32
C PRO A 183 -3.51 -0.13 -10.57
N SER A 184 -2.25 0.27 -10.50
CA SER A 184 -1.87 1.46 -9.76
C SER A 184 -0.78 2.28 -10.41
N VAL A 185 -0.77 3.58 -10.13
CA VAL A 185 0.36 4.48 -10.35
C VAL A 185 0.96 4.80 -8.98
N LEU A 186 2.20 4.41 -8.78
CA LEU A 186 2.89 4.52 -7.51
C LEU A 186 3.84 5.72 -7.52
N LEU A 187 3.69 6.55 -6.51
CA LEU A 187 4.45 7.78 -6.28
C LEU A 187 5.20 7.63 -4.94
N PRO A 188 6.30 6.86 -4.89
CA PRO A 188 6.99 6.55 -3.64
C PRO A 188 7.57 7.82 -2.99
N LEU A 189 7.46 7.91 -1.66
CA LEU A 189 8.12 8.96 -0.89
C LEU A 189 9.59 8.57 -0.70
N LEU A 190 10.52 9.41 -1.12
CA LEU A 190 11.96 9.20 -0.91
C LEU A 190 12.44 9.67 0.47
N ALA A 191 11.78 10.69 1.04
CA ALA A 191 12.12 11.19 2.38
C ALA A 191 11.75 10.15 3.46
N GLY A 192 12.70 9.76 4.29
CA GLY A 192 12.48 8.84 5.42
C GLY A 192 12.80 7.37 5.17
N GLY A 193 13.41 7.03 4.03
CA GLY A 193 13.93 5.68 3.78
C GLY A 193 13.55 5.09 2.42
N ALA A 194 14.39 4.20 1.93
CA ALA A 194 14.26 3.53 0.63
C ALA A 194 13.10 2.53 0.55
N HIS A 195 12.32 2.33 1.64
CA HIS A 195 11.30 1.28 1.73
C HIS A 195 10.21 1.43 0.66
N GLN A 196 9.70 2.66 0.46
CA GLN A 196 8.60 2.85 -0.49
C GLN A 196 9.05 2.64 -1.93
N LEU A 197 10.25 3.08 -2.29
CA LEU A 197 10.78 2.84 -3.64
C LEU A 197 11.00 1.34 -3.88
N ALA A 198 11.58 0.63 -2.92
CA ALA A 198 11.78 -0.82 -3.01
C ALA A 198 10.43 -1.57 -3.13
N ASN A 199 9.42 -1.17 -2.34
CA ASN A 199 8.07 -1.73 -2.44
C ASN A 199 7.46 -1.48 -3.82
N ALA A 200 7.56 -0.25 -4.34
CA ALA A 200 7.00 0.14 -5.64
C ALA A 200 7.64 -0.61 -6.80
N ARG A 201 8.96 -0.80 -6.76
CA ARG A 201 9.70 -1.53 -7.80
C ARG A 201 9.23 -2.96 -7.97
N LEU A 202 8.92 -3.67 -6.88
CA LEU A 202 8.39 -5.04 -6.97
C LEU A 202 7.08 -5.11 -7.75
N LEU A 203 6.15 -4.18 -7.55
CA LEU A 203 4.90 -4.16 -8.30
C LEU A 203 5.12 -3.71 -9.75
N PHE A 204 6.03 -2.76 -9.98
CA PHE A 204 6.39 -2.31 -11.30
C PHE A 204 7.03 -3.43 -12.13
N GLU A 205 8.00 -4.13 -11.58
CA GLU A 205 8.68 -5.27 -12.25
C GLU A 205 7.73 -6.44 -12.54
N ALA A 206 6.72 -6.63 -11.69
CA ALA A 206 5.65 -7.60 -11.92
C ALA A 206 4.59 -7.13 -12.94
N GLY A 207 4.71 -5.91 -13.48
CA GLY A 207 3.71 -5.34 -14.39
C GLY A 207 2.36 -5.06 -13.73
N ALA A 208 2.31 -4.91 -12.40
CA ALA A 208 1.11 -4.63 -11.62
C ALA A 208 0.88 -3.13 -11.40
N ALA A 209 1.91 -2.32 -11.58
CA ALA A 209 1.87 -0.88 -11.35
C ALA A 209 2.74 -0.13 -12.35
N SER A 210 2.42 1.15 -12.56
CA SER A 210 3.35 2.15 -13.08
C SER A 210 4.06 2.82 -11.91
N LEU A 211 5.30 3.24 -12.12
CA LEU A 211 6.14 3.88 -11.12
C LEU A 211 6.64 5.23 -11.63
N ILE A 212 6.39 6.29 -10.86
CA ILE A 212 7.00 7.61 -11.09
C ILE A 212 7.78 7.97 -9.84
N GLU A 213 9.11 8.00 -9.95
CA GLU A 213 9.99 8.39 -8.85
C GLU A 213 9.85 9.90 -8.56
N ASP A 214 10.11 10.30 -7.32
CA ASP A 214 9.76 11.63 -6.82
C ASP A 214 10.50 12.79 -7.54
N ASP A 215 11.70 12.55 -8.03
CA ASP A 215 12.50 13.49 -8.84
C ASP A 215 11.99 13.67 -10.28
N LEU A 216 11.23 12.70 -10.79
CA LEU A 216 10.59 12.71 -12.12
C LEU A 216 9.11 13.10 -12.05
N LEU A 217 8.59 13.37 -10.86
CA LEU A 217 7.18 13.61 -10.64
C LEU A 217 6.83 15.09 -10.84
N ASP A 218 6.15 15.37 -11.93
CA ASP A 218 5.47 16.62 -12.24
C ASP A 218 4.05 16.39 -12.76
N ALA A 219 3.31 17.48 -13.00
CA ALA A 219 1.91 17.40 -13.43
C ALA A 219 1.77 16.80 -14.83
N ASP A 220 2.64 17.17 -15.76
CA ASP A 220 2.58 16.71 -17.15
C ASP A 220 2.90 15.22 -17.27
N ARG A 221 3.92 14.77 -16.57
CA ARG A 221 4.29 13.34 -16.51
C ARG A 221 3.16 12.49 -15.93
N LEU A 222 2.62 12.90 -14.79
CA LEU A 222 1.54 12.16 -14.14
C LEU A 222 0.27 12.17 -15.00
N ARG A 223 -0.08 13.32 -15.60
CA ARG A 223 -1.23 13.43 -16.50
C ARG A 223 -1.10 12.53 -17.72
N LEU A 224 0.07 12.50 -18.36
CA LEU A 224 0.34 11.63 -19.49
C LEU A 224 0.15 10.16 -19.11
N GLU A 225 0.73 9.75 -18.00
CA GLU A 225 0.64 8.36 -17.50
C GLU A 225 -0.82 7.97 -17.22
N LEU A 226 -1.55 8.80 -16.48
CA LEU A 226 -2.96 8.54 -16.16
C LEU A 226 -3.83 8.49 -17.43
N THR A 227 -3.58 9.38 -18.40
CA THR A 227 -4.34 9.42 -19.66
C THR A 227 -4.11 8.14 -20.46
N ASN A 228 -2.87 7.70 -20.57
CA ASN A 228 -2.52 6.48 -21.30
C ASN A 228 -3.14 5.24 -20.65
N LEU A 229 -3.01 5.10 -19.33
CA LEU A 229 -3.55 3.97 -18.60
C LEU A 229 -5.08 3.93 -18.65
N LEU A 230 -5.75 5.04 -18.37
CA LEU A 230 -7.22 5.09 -18.41
C LEU A 230 -7.79 4.91 -19.82
N GLY A 231 -7.00 5.17 -20.87
CA GLY A 231 -7.35 4.94 -22.27
C GLY A 231 -7.16 3.49 -22.74
N ASP A 232 -6.42 2.66 -21.99
CA ASP A 232 -6.14 1.25 -22.37
C ASP A 232 -6.72 0.26 -21.34
N ARG A 233 -7.97 -0.12 -21.56
CA ARG A 233 -8.69 -1.08 -20.71
C ARG A 233 -8.03 -2.47 -20.65
N ALA A 234 -7.43 -2.91 -21.75
CA ALA A 234 -6.75 -4.20 -21.78
C ALA A 234 -5.48 -4.18 -20.93
N LEU A 235 -4.73 -3.08 -20.98
CA LEU A 235 -3.57 -2.87 -20.11
C LEU A 235 -3.98 -2.83 -18.63
N LEU A 236 -5.02 -2.06 -18.28
CA LEU A 236 -5.52 -2.01 -16.90
C LEU A 236 -5.95 -3.40 -16.40
N ALA A 237 -6.63 -4.20 -17.23
CA ALA A 237 -7.04 -5.55 -16.86
C ALA A 237 -5.81 -6.43 -16.55
N ARG A 238 -4.81 -6.44 -17.44
CA ARG A 238 -3.55 -7.20 -17.22
C ARG A 238 -2.82 -6.75 -15.96
N MET A 239 -2.70 -5.44 -15.75
CA MET A 239 -2.09 -4.89 -14.53
C MET A 239 -2.84 -5.33 -13.26
N GLY A 240 -4.16 -5.35 -13.30
CA GLY A 240 -5.00 -5.82 -12.20
C GLY A 240 -4.84 -7.31 -11.92
N GLU A 241 -4.74 -8.15 -12.96
CA GLU A 241 -4.46 -9.58 -12.83
C GLU A 241 -3.05 -9.82 -12.24
N ASN A 242 -2.05 -9.09 -12.72
CA ASN A 242 -0.70 -9.13 -12.17
C ASN A 242 -0.68 -8.71 -10.70
N ALA A 243 -1.39 -7.63 -10.33
CA ALA A 243 -1.53 -7.21 -8.95
C ALA A 243 -2.12 -8.32 -8.08
N ARG A 244 -3.22 -8.94 -8.54
CA ARG A 244 -3.87 -10.03 -7.81
C ARG A 244 -2.99 -11.26 -7.64
N SER A 245 -2.13 -11.59 -8.60
CA SER A 245 -1.20 -12.71 -8.50
C SER A 245 -0.16 -12.54 -7.38
N LEU A 246 0.15 -11.30 -7.01
CA LEU A 246 1.06 -10.97 -5.90
C LEU A 246 0.38 -11.07 -4.53
N ALA A 247 -0.94 -11.14 -4.47
CA ALA A 247 -1.69 -11.16 -3.23
C ALA A 247 -1.46 -12.46 -2.44
N ARG A 248 -1.54 -12.36 -1.10
CA ARG A 248 -1.33 -13.47 -0.18
C ARG A 248 -2.52 -13.60 0.78
N PRO A 249 -3.62 -14.24 0.36
CA PRO A 249 -4.84 -14.30 1.15
C PRO A 249 -4.67 -15.04 2.49
N GLN A 250 -3.72 -15.97 2.57
CA GLN A 250 -3.44 -16.75 3.77
C GLN A 250 -2.39 -16.11 4.70
N ALA A 251 -1.92 -14.89 4.43
CA ALA A 251 -0.81 -14.26 5.18
C ALA A 251 -1.07 -14.24 6.70
N ALA A 252 -2.27 -13.85 7.13
CA ALA A 252 -2.60 -13.78 8.54
C ALA A 252 -2.56 -15.16 9.21
N MET A 253 -3.19 -16.16 8.61
CA MET A 253 -3.21 -17.53 9.14
C MET A 253 -1.81 -18.13 9.14
N ALA A 254 -1.05 -17.97 8.06
CA ALA A 254 0.31 -18.47 7.99
C ALA A 254 1.22 -17.87 9.08
N ILE A 255 1.03 -16.62 9.46
CA ILE A 255 1.74 -16.01 10.59
C ILE A 255 1.31 -16.63 11.91
N VAL A 256 0.00 -16.79 12.14
CA VAL A 256 -0.53 -17.38 13.38
C VAL A 256 -0.03 -18.82 13.56
N ASP A 257 -0.20 -19.68 12.55
CA ASP A 257 0.24 -21.08 12.57
C ASP A 257 1.74 -21.21 12.91
N ARG A 258 2.57 -20.32 12.33
CA ARG A 258 4.01 -20.29 12.59
C ARG A 258 4.35 -19.80 14.00
N ILE A 259 3.59 -18.86 14.53
CA ILE A 259 3.74 -18.40 15.92
C ILE A 259 3.33 -19.51 16.89
N GLU A 260 2.21 -20.17 16.64
CA GLU A 260 1.74 -21.28 17.47
C GLU A 260 2.76 -22.42 17.52
N ALA A 261 3.40 -22.74 16.40
CA ALA A 261 4.45 -23.75 16.33
C ALA A 261 5.72 -23.41 17.15
N LEU A 262 5.94 -22.13 17.49
CA LEU A 262 7.02 -21.70 18.38
C LEU A 262 6.66 -21.78 19.87
N LEU A 263 5.39 -21.90 20.19
CA LEU A 263 4.92 -21.96 21.56
C LEU A 263 5.01 -23.41 22.07
N PRO A 264 5.32 -23.62 23.35
CA PRO A 264 5.18 -24.94 23.94
C PRO A 264 3.71 -25.39 23.80
N PRO A 265 3.45 -26.67 23.55
CA PRO A 265 2.09 -27.16 23.49
C PRO A 265 1.35 -26.69 24.74
N LEU A 266 0.12 -26.17 24.56
CA LEU A 266 -0.75 -25.70 25.64
C LEU A 266 -0.80 -26.82 26.69
N GLY A 267 0.08 -26.68 27.70
CA GLY A 267 0.38 -27.73 28.61
C GLY A 267 -0.82 -27.99 29.50
N ARG A 268 -1.12 -29.25 29.71
CA ARG A 268 -1.72 -29.70 30.95
C ARG A 268 -1.11 -28.90 32.09
N ALA A 269 -1.94 -28.00 32.70
CA ALA A 269 -1.61 -27.39 33.95
C ALA A 269 -1.23 -28.52 34.92
N ALA A 270 0.01 -28.49 35.41
CA ALA A 270 0.46 -29.38 36.49
C ALA A 270 -0.16 -28.93 37.80
#